data_2ee4335cbc31767c43a02062156058ce
#
_entry.id   2ee4335cbc31767c43a02062156058ce
#
_cell.length_a   1.000
_cell.length_b   1.000
_cell.length_c   1.000
_cell.angle_alpha   90.00
_cell.angle_beta   90.00
_cell.angle_gamma   90.00
#
_symmetry.space_group_name_H-M   'P 1'
#
loop_
_entity.id
_entity.type
_entity.pdbx_description
1 polymer ?
#
loop_
_entity_poly.entity_id
_entity_poly.type
_entity_poly.pdbx_seq_one_letter_code
_entity_poly.pdbx_strand_id
1 'polypeptide(L)'
;MNDTIILVSEETLKDDTGQRYKSEVQTDELLCELGSITRSEWSQANQAGYEAEYEVELFFLDYAGQRTAIFHGKRYAIYRTYRRGERIELYLGTRVGEIDAE
;
A
#
# COMPACT_ATOMS: atom_id res chain seq x y z
N MET A 1 0.41 -19.39 4.89
CA MET A 1 -0.73 -18.79 5.60
C MET A 1 -1.20 -17.56 4.86
N ASN A 2 -2.50 -17.45 4.65
CA ASN A 2 -3.04 -16.36 3.85
C ASN A 2 -3.48 -15.22 4.74
N ASP A 3 -3.28 -14.02 4.23
CA ASP A 3 -3.70 -12.81 4.89
C ASP A 3 -4.61 -12.05 3.93
N THR A 4 -5.17 -10.95 4.38
CA THR A 4 -5.96 -10.09 3.51
C THR A 4 -5.47 -8.66 3.62
N ILE A 5 -5.68 -7.90 2.54
CA ILE A 5 -5.25 -6.54 2.45
C ILE A 5 -6.31 -5.75 1.68
N ILE A 6 -6.48 -4.48 2.04
CA ILE A 6 -7.36 -3.57 1.33
C ILE A 6 -6.48 -2.52 0.67
N LEU A 7 -6.68 -2.30 -0.62
CA LEU A 7 -5.92 -1.29 -1.35
C LEU A 7 -6.77 -0.04 -1.50
N VAL A 8 -6.14 1.10 -1.31
CA VAL A 8 -6.84 2.38 -1.22
C VAL A 8 -6.31 3.31 -2.29
N SER A 9 -7.21 3.94 -3.03
CA SER A 9 -6.86 4.95 -4.01
C SER A 9 -7.75 6.16 -3.80
N GLU A 10 -7.38 7.26 -4.44
CA GLU A 10 -8.16 8.49 -4.41
C GLU A 10 -8.61 8.81 -5.81
N GLU A 11 -9.83 9.32 -5.92
CA GLU A 11 -10.29 9.86 -7.19
C GLU A 11 -10.89 11.24 -6.94
N THR A 12 -10.80 12.08 -7.98
CA THR A 12 -11.33 13.42 -7.93
C THR A 12 -12.71 13.41 -8.53
N LEU A 13 -13.68 13.88 -7.77
CA LEU A 13 -15.07 13.94 -8.19
C LEU A 13 -15.52 15.39 -8.23
N LYS A 14 -16.60 15.65 -8.96
CA LYS A 14 -17.22 16.95 -8.98
C LYS A 14 -18.60 16.86 -8.37
N ASP A 15 -18.95 17.85 -7.57
CA ASP A 15 -20.31 17.92 -7.05
C ASP A 15 -21.21 18.70 -8.02
N ASP A 16 -22.45 18.91 -7.61
CA ASP A 16 -23.45 19.57 -8.49
C ASP A 16 -23.09 21.01 -8.78
N THR A 17 -22.27 21.64 -7.94
CA THR A 17 -21.88 23.03 -8.16
C THR A 17 -20.60 23.15 -8.94
N GLY A 18 -20.00 22.02 -9.36
CA GLY A 18 -18.76 22.04 -10.11
C GLY A 18 -17.50 22.02 -9.25
N GLN A 19 -17.65 22.01 -7.96
CA GLN A 19 -16.50 21.94 -7.07
C GLN A 19 -15.91 20.53 -7.07
N ARG A 20 -14.58 20.46 -7.07
CA ARG A 20 -13.87 19.21 -7.05
C ARG A 20 -13.57 18.80 -5.62
N TYR A 21 -13.67 17.52 -5.35
CA TYR A 21 -13.30 16.98 -4.06
C TYR A 21 -12.71 15.60 -4.27
N LYS A 22 -11.91 15.16 -3.31
CA LYS A 22 -11.29 13.86 -3.39
C LYS A 22 -12.11 12.86 -2.62
N SER A 23 -12.26 11.69 -3.21
CA SER A 23 -12.98 10.59 -2.60
C SER A 23 -12.06 9.39 -2.54
N GLU A 24 -12.10 8.69 -1.42
CA GLU A 24 -11.28 7.52 -1.21
C GLU A 24 -12.02 6.29 -1.71
N VAL A 25 -11.32 5.45 -2.46
CA VAL A 25 -11.87 4.22 -2.99
C VAL A 25 -11.09 3.07 -2.42
N GLN A 26 -11.79 2.12 -1.80
CA GLN A 26 -11.16 0.95 -1.20
C GLN A 26 -11.62 -0.29 -1.93
N THR A 27 -10.70 -1.22 -2.13
CA THR A 27 -11.06 -2.53 -2.67
C THR A 27 -11.73 -3.37 -1.59
N ASP A 28 -12.31 -4.47 -2.02
CA ASP A 28 -12.66 -5.52 -1.07
C ASP A 28 -11.38 -6.07 -0.45
N GLU A 29 -11.55 -6.94 0.54
CA GLU A 29 -10.40 -7.62 1.12
C GLU A 29 -9.83 -8.58 0.10
N LEU A 30 -8.54 -8.40 -0.19
CA LEU A 30 -7.85 -9.20 -1.19
C LEU A 30 -6.93 -10.19 -0.50
N LEU A 31 -6.91 -11.41 -0.99
CA LEU A 31 -6.02 -12.42 -0.44
C LEU A 31 -4.57 -12.07 -0.77
N CYS A 32 -3.72 -12.18 0.21
CA CYS A 32 -2.30 -11.94 0.02
C CYS A 32 -1.50 -12.88 0.91
N GLU A 33 -0.22 -12.99 0.60
CA GLU A 33 0.70 -13.78 1.41
C GLU A 33 1.73 -12.85 2.01
N LEU A 34 1.98 -13.04 3.30
CA LEU A 34 2.95 -12.24 4.02
C LEU A 34 4.34 -12.78 3.77
N GLY A 35 5.23 -11.91 3.31
CA GLY A 35 6.62 -12.25 3.13
C GLY A 35 7.45 -11.72 4.27
N SER A 36 8.77 -11.72 4.06
CA SER A 36 9.71 -11.25 5.06
C SER A 36 10.47 -10.05 4.52
N ILE A 37 10.65 -9.06 5.37
CA ILE A 37 11.48 -7.90 5.03
C ILE A 37 12.93 -8.31 5.27
N THR A 38 13.74 -8.26 4.23
CA THR A 38 15.16 -8.52 4.37
C THR A 38 15.86 -7.29 4.93
N ARG A 39 17.06 -7.52 5.47
CA ARG A 39 17.85 -6.39 5.96
C ARG A 39 18.17 -5.39 4.83
N SER A 40 18.45 -5.92 3.65
CA SER A 40 18.74 -5.08 2.51
C SER A 40 17.53 -4.21 2.14
N GLU A 41 16.35 -4.80 2.13
CA GLU A 41 15.15 -4.05 1.83
C GLU A 41 14.89 -2.98 2.89
N TRP A 42 15.06 -3.36 4.15
CA TRP A 42 14.86 -2.41 5.25
C TRP A 42 15.78 -1.20 5.10
N SER A 43 17.04 -1.46 4.75
CA SER A 43 18.03 -0.40 4.58
C SER A 43 17.68 0.50 3.40
N GLN A 44 17.26 -0.10 2.27
CA GLN A 44 16.89 0.68 1.09
C GLN A 44 15.66 1.53 1.35
N ALA A 45 14.69 0.99 2.06
CA ALA A 45 13.49 1.75 2.41
C ALA A 45 13.85 2.94 3.28
N ASN A 46 14.74 2.75 4.22
CA ASN A 46 15.16 3.82 5.11
C ASN A 46 15.82 4.95 4.33
N GLN A 47 16.66 4.60 3.36
CA GLN A 47 17.29 5.61 2.52
C GLN A 47 16.27 6.39 1.69
N ALA A 48 15.17 5.76 1.34
CA ALA A 48 14.11 6.41 0.57
C ALA A 48 13.12 7.16 1.44
N GLY A 49 13.31 7.17 2.74
CA GLY A 49 12.44 7.90 3.65
C GLY A 49 11.31 7.11 4.24
N TYR A 50 11.40 5.78 4.21
CA TYR A 50 10.35 4.91 4.73
C TYR A 50 10.92 3.92 5.70
N GLU A 51 10.09 3.53 6.66
CA GLU A 51 10.40 2.43 7.56
C GLU A 51 9.60 1.22 7.07
N ALA A 52 10.30 0.20 6.59
CA ALA A 52 9.66 -0.98 6.03
C ALA A 52 8.97 -1.77 7.13
N GLU A 53 7.72 -2.13 6.92
CA GLU A 53 6.95 -2.86 7.91
C GLU A 53 6.59 -4.25 7.43
N TYR A 54 6.13 -4.37 6.18
CA TYR A 54 5.66 -5.64 5.66
C TYR A 54 5.97 -5.74 4.19
N GLU A 55 6.17 -6.96 3.74
CA GLU A 55 6.13 -7.28 2.32
C GLU A 55 4.99 -8.25 2.12
N VAL A 56 4.07 -7.93 1.22
CA VAL A 56 2.96 -8.82 0.91
C VAL A 56 2.96 -9.12 -0.56
N GLU A 57 2.45 -10.29 -0.92
CA GLU A 57 2.40 -10.73 -2.29
C GLU A 57 0.97 -11.09 -2.64
N LEU A 58 0.50 -10.60 -3.78
CA LEU A 58 -0.85 -10.90 -4.23
C LEU A 58 -0.86 -11.06 -5.75
N PHE A 59 -2.03 -11.43 -6.27
CA PHE A 59 -2.21 -11.60 -7.70
C PHE A 59 -2.13 -10.23 -8.37
N PHE A 60 -1.35 -10.13 -9.45
CA PHE A 60 -1.04 -8.82 -9.99
C PHE A 60 -2.27 -8.08 -10.52
N LEU A 61 -3.29 -8.81 -10.96
CA LEU A 61 -4.51 -8.16 -11.47
C LEU A 61 -5.33 -7.51 -10.38
N ASP A 62 -5.04 -7.83 -9.11
CA ASP A 62 -5.73 -7.19 -7.99
C ASP A 62 -5.13 -5.85 -7.64
N TYR A 63 -3.98 -5.52 -8.22
CA TYR A 63 -3.30 -4.27 -7.92
C TYR A 63 -3.43 -3.33 -9.12
N ALA A 64 -3.88 -2.11 -8.86
CA ALA A 64 -4.12 -1.13 -9.92
C ALA A 64 -3.36 0.17 -9.66
N GLY A 65 -2.19 0.09 -9.06
CA GLY A 65 -1.37 1.27 -8.86
C GLY A 65 -1.68 2.05 -7.60
N GLN A 66 -2.42 1.46 -6.69
CA GLN A 66 -2.74 2.14 -5.44
C GLN A 66 -1.47 2.42 -4.64
N ARG A 67 -1.47 3.51 -3.90
CA ARG A 67 -0.30 3.92 -3.12
C ARG A 67 -0.49 3.74 -1.63
N THR A 68 -1.66 3.32 -1.19
CA THR A 68 -1.97 3.15 0.22
C THR A 68 -2.64 1.81 0.41
N ALA A 69 -2.37 1.17 1.53
CA ALA A 69 -2.97 -0.10 1.87
C ALA A 69 -3.40 -0.09 3.31
N ILE A 70 -4.44 -0.85 3.61
CA ILE A 70 -4.86 -1.12 4.97
C ILE A 70 -4.57 -2.59 5.22
N PHE A 71 -3.71 -2.86 6.18
CA PHE A 71 -3.25 -4.20 6.48
C PHE A 71 -3.24 -4.36 7.98
N HIS A 72 -3.90 -5.42 8.46
CA HIS A 72 -4.05 -5.67 9.90
C HIS A 72 -4.62 -4.44 10.61
N GLY A 73 -5.57 -3.77 9.95
CA GLY A 73 -6.27 -2.65 10.56
C GLY A 73 -5.51 -1.34 10.60
N LYS A 74 -4.36 -1.25 9.93
CA LYS A 74 -3.54 -0.06 9.96
C LYS A 74 -3.19 0.36 8.54
N ARG A 75 -3.07 1.66 8.31
CA ARG A 75 -2.73 2.20 7.01
C ARG A 75 -1.22 2.25 6.83
N TYR A 76 -0.80 1.88 5.63
CA TYR A 76 0.61 1.92 5.25
C TYR A 76 0.73 2.53 3.87
N ALA A 77 1.88 3.14 3.61
CA ALA A 77 2.22 3.55 2.25
C ALA A 77 2.76 2.35 1.50
N ILE A 78 2.37 2.22 0.24
CA ILE A 78 3.00 1.26 -0.66
C ILE A 78 4.12 2.01 -1.34
N TYR A 79 5.35 1.83 -0.85
CA TYR A 79 6.45 2.66 -1.32
C TYR A 79 7.22 2.01 -2.47
N ARG A 80 7.00 0.72 -2.70
CA ARG A 80 7.68 0.02 -3.77
C ARG A 80 6.87 -1.21 -4.15
N THR A 81 6.92 -1.58 -5.42
CA THR A 81 6.30 -2.81 -5.90
C THR A 81 7.28 -3.54 -6.79
N TYR A 82 7.09 -4.84 -6.88
CA TYR A 82 7.90 -5.67 -7.76
C TYR A 82 7.04 -6.80 -8.29
N ARG A 83 6.93 -6.86 -9.61
CA ARG A 83 6.10 -7.88 -10.23
C ARG A 83 6.94 -9.08 -10.62
N ARG A 84 6.44 -10.26 -10.31
CA ARG A 84 7.06 -11.51 -10.70
C ARG A 84 5.98 -12.39 -11.32
N GLY A 85 5.95 -12.41 -12.66
CA GLY A 85 4.94 -13.17 -13.36
C GLY A 85 3.54 -12.72 -13.03
N GLU A 86 2.73 -13.60 -12.46
CA GLU A 86 1.35 -13.29 -12.11
C GLU A 86 1.21 -12.78 -10.68
N ARG A 87 2.31 -12.63 -9.96
CA ARG A 87 2.30 -12.15 -8.60
C ARG A 87 2.98 -10.80 -8.54
N ILE A 88 2.56 -9.98 -7.59
CA ILE A 88 3.20 -8.69 -7.37
C ILE A 88 3.48 -8.56 -5.88
N GLU A 89 4.67 -8.10 -5.56
CA GLU A 89 5.09 -7.82 -4.19
C GLU A 89 4.85 -6.35 -3.90
N LEU A 90 4.17 -6.08 -2.80
CA LEU A 90 3.94 -4.71 -2.33
C LEU A 90 4.73 -4.52 -1.06
N TYR A 91 5.50 -3.45 -1.01
CA TYR A 91 6.31 -3.14 0.16
C TYR A 91 5.63 -2.04 0.94
N LEU A 92 5.22 -2.36 2.14
CA LEU A 92 4.41 -1.49 2.97
C LEU A 92 5.28 -0.88 4.05
N GLY A 93 5.13 0.42 4.25
CA GLY A 93 5.89 1.08 5.28
C GLY A 93 5.25 2.38 5.71
N THR A 94 5.89 3.00 6.70
CA THR A 94 5.50 4.32 7.18
C THR A 94 6.61 5.29 6.86
N ARG A 95 6.24 6.55 6.70
CA ARG A 95 7.22 7.57 6.35
C ARG A 95 8.06 7.91 7.56
N VAL A 96 9.39 7.87 7.39
CA VAL A 96 10.31 8.17 8.47
C VAL A 96 10.24 9.65 8.80
N GLY A 97 10.17 9.96 10.08
CA GLY A 97 10.17 11.34 10.51
C GLY A 97 8.84 12.04 10.41
N GLU A 98 7.85 11.39 9.89
CA GLU A 98 6.53 11.97 9.81
C GLU A 98 5.85 11.86 11.16
N ILE A 99 5.35 12.99 11.65
CA ILE A 99 4.60 12.98 12.88
C ILE A 99 3.19 12.56 12.56
N ASP A 100 2.75 11.55 13.25
CA ASP A 100 1.43 11.03 13.06
C ASP A 100 0.47 11.93 13.80
N ALA A 101 -0.24 12.76 13.07
CA ALA A 101 -1.04 13.83 13.68
C ALA A 101 -2.42 13.39 14.04
N GLU A 102 -2.77 12.15 13.76
CA GLU A 102 -4.10 11.76 14.07
C GLU A 102 -4.30 11.09 15.27
#